data_93160357005dc4054357ff08c196b5e9
#
_entry.id   93160357005dc4054357ff08c196b5e9
#
_cell.length_a   1.000
_cell.length_b   1.000
_cell.length_c   1.000
_cell.angle_alpha   90.00
_cell.angle_beta   90.00
_cell.angle_gamma   90.00
#
_symmetry.space_group_name_H-M   'P 1'
#
loop_
_entity.id
_entity.type
_entity.pdbx_description
1 polymer ?
#
loop_
_entity_poly.entity_id
_entity_poly.type
_entity_poly.pdbx_seq_one_letter_code
_entity_poly.pdbx_strand_id
1 'polypeptide(L)'
;MAEQNISGKRVAILATDGVERIELIEPRKALNAAGASTTVVSPKSDSIKAWEHDHWGDDIDVDLPLDEARADDFDSLVLPGGVMNSDRLRLDKKAVEFVRKFFEAGKPVAAICHAQWLLVEAGVVRGKTLTSWPSLETDIRNAGGDWVDREVVVDEGLVTSRKPNDLPAFNRKMIEEIGEGIHAGQRASARSTRFAGTDLEAR
;
A
#
# COMPACT_ATOMS: atom_id res chain seq x y z
N MET A 1 12.66 -13.61 18.90
CA MET A 1 11.30 -13.08 18.96
C MET A 1 10.40 -14.10 18.29
N ALA A 2 9.25 -14.46 18.90
CA ALA A 2 8.33 -15.40 18.25
C ALA A 2 7.88 -14.78 16.89
N GLU A 3 7.95 -15.57 15.83
CA GLU A 3 7.38 -15.18 14.55
C GLU A 3 5.88 -14.95 14.75
N GLN A 4 5.41 -13.75 14.40
CA GLN A 4 4.01 -13.41 14.54
C GLN A 4 3.21 -14.22 13.51
N ASN A 5 2.33 -15.06 13.99
CA ASN A 5 1.49 -15.91 13.14
C ASN A 5 0.24 -15.12 12.74
N ILE A 6 0.07 -14.93 11.44
CA ILE A 6 -1.10 -14.27 10.82
C ILE A 6 -1.93 -15.24 9.98
N SER A 7 -1.98 -16.51 10.41
CA SER A 7 -2.76 -17.56 9.73
C SER A 7 -4.22 -17.17 9.56
N GLY A 8 -4.75 -17.41 8.37
CA GLY A 8 -6.13 -17.07 8.01
C GLY A 8 -6.36 -15.63 7.59
N LYS A 9 -5.35 -14.75 7.69
CA LYS A 9 -5.45 -13.39 7.15
C LYS A 9 -5.37 -13.42 5.62
N ARG A 10 -6.21 -12.62 4.97
CA ARG A 10 -6.26 -12.43 3.51
C ARG A 10 -5.68 -11.07 3.17
N VAL A 11 -4.64 -11.03 2.36
CA VAL A 11 -3.88 -9.83 2.03
C VAL A 11 -3.97 -9.55 0.53
N ALA A 12 -4.52 -8.39 0.15
CA ALA A 12 -4.45 -7.91 -1.22
C ALA A 12 -3.08 -7.27 -1.50
N ILE A 13 -2.50 -7.54 -2.66
CA ILE A 13 -1.31 -6.86 -3.17
C ILE A 13 -1.74 -6.16 -4.46
N LEU A 14 -1.91 -4.83 -4.43
CA LEU A 14 -2.36 -4.06 -5.59
C LEU A 14 -1.16 -3.61 -6.43
N ALA A 15 -1.10 -4.06 -7.67
CA ALA A 15 0.00 -3.76 -8.58
C ALA A 15 -0.45 -3.76 -10.04
N THR A 16 0.36 -3.12 -10.91
CA THR A 16 0.22 -3.13 -12.36
C THR A 16 1.59 -3.16 -13.04
N ASP A 17 1.64 -3.07 -14.36
CA ASP A 17 2.92 -3.08 -15.12
C ASP A 17 3.89 -2.01 -14.62
N GLY A 18 5.15 -2.40 -14.50
CA GLY A 18 6.22 -1.56 -13.99
C GLY A 18 6.35 -1.55 -12.48
N VAL A 19 5.69 -2.51 -11.80
CA VAL A 19 5.93 -2.77 -10.37
C VAL A 19 7.40 -3.19 -10.15
N GLU A 20 8.04 -2.63 -9.14
CA GLU A 20 9.37 -3.08 -8.74
C GLU A 20 9.27 -4.52 -8.21
N ARG A 21 9.89 -5.46 -8.93
CA ARG A 21 9.71 -6.90 -8.73
C ARG A 21 9.95 -7.34 -7.29
N ILE A 22 11.06 -6.93 -6.72
CA ILE A 22 11.46 -7.34 -5.36
C ILE A 22 10.49 -6.81 -4.29
N GLU A 23 9.89 -5.63 -4.51
CA GLU A 23 8.93 -5.00 -3.58
C GLU A 23 7.55 -5.67 -3.59
N LEU A 24 7.27 -6.51 -4.59
CA LEU A 24 6.11 -7.38 -4.61
C LEU A 24 6.45 -8.78 -4.08
N ILE A 25 7.52 -9.39 -4.59
CA ILE A 25 7.84 -10.80 -4.34
C ILE A 25 8.28 -11.05 -2.90
N GLU A 26 9.13 -10.20 -2.32
CA GLU A 26 9.63 -10.43 -0.96
C GLU A 26 8.55 -10.21 0.12
N PRO A 27 7.70 -9.17 0.06
CA PRO A 27 6.54 -9.07 0.96
C PRO A 27 5.57 -10.25 0.80
N ARG A 28 5.27 -10.68 -0.44
CA ARG A 28 4.40 -11.85 -0.70
C ARG A 28 4.96 -13.11 -0.04
N LYS A 29 6.27 -13.38 -0.18
CA LYS A 29 6.93 -14.50 0.47
C LYS A 29 6.87 -14.42 2.00
N ALA A 30 7.16 -13.24 2.56
CA ALA A 30 7.14 -13.04 4.00
C ALA A 30 5.75 -13.27 4.60
N LEU A 31 4.70 -12.74 3.95
CA LEU A 31 3.31 -12.92 4.35
C LEU A 31 2.88 -14.39 4.30
N ASN A 32 3.19 -15.09 3.20
CA ASN A 32 2.86 -16.49 3.03
C ASN A 32 3.61 -17.37 4.07
N ALA A 33 4.86 -17.06 4.36
CA ALA A 33 5.65 -17.74 5.40
C ALA A 33 5.06 -17.53 6.81
N ALA A 34 4.45 -16.36 7.07
CA ALA A 34 3.76 -16.05 8.32
C ALA A 34 2.32 -16.63 8.39
N GLY A 35 1.85 -17.33 7.34
CA GLY A 35 0.58 -18.05 7.31
C GLY A 35 -0.59 -17.29 6.67
N ALA A 36 -0.38 -16.09 6.14
CA ALA A 36 -1.41 -15.36 5.40
C ALA A 36 -1.61 -15.94 3.99
N SER A 37 -2.78 -15.72 3.41
CA SER A 37 -3.01 -15.89 1.98
C SER A 37 -2.90 -14.53 1.26
N THR A 38 -2.17 -14.50 0.15
CA THR A 38 -1.96 -13.29 -0.64
C THR A 38 -2.64 -13.38 -2.00
N THR A 39 -3.22 -12.28 -2.47
CA THR A 39 -3.88 -12.16 -3.76
C THR A 39 -3.33 -10.95 -4.50
N VAL A 40 -2.73 -11.15 -5.67
CA VAL A 40 -2.30 -10.07 -6.55
C VAL A 40 -3.53 -9.52 -7.27
N VAL A 41 -3.88 -8.27 -6.96
CA VAL A 41 -4.99 -7.53 -7.55
C VAL A 41 -4.44 -6.54 -8.56
N SER A 42 -5.03 -6.45 -9.75
CA SER A 42 -4.56 -5.55 -10.80
C SER A 42 -5.72 -5.01 -11.66
N PRO A 43 -5.58 -3.81 -12.25
CA PRO A 43 -6.45 -3.37 -13.34
C PRO A 43 -6.40 -4.28 -14.58
N LYS A 44 -5.36 -5.12 -14.71
CA LYS A 44 -5.23 -6.16 -15.75
C LYS A 44 -5.83 -7.48 -15.27
N SER A 45 -6.16 -8.38 -16.22
CA SER A 45 -6.80 -9.66 -15.91
C SER A 45 -5.85 -10.85 -15.91
N ASP A 46 -4.76 -10.82 -16.69
CA ASP A 46 -3.92 -12.00 -16.92
C ASP A 46 -2.60 -11.94 -16.14
N SER A 47 -1.74 -11.01 -16.54
CA SER A 47 -0.42 -10.80 -15.92
C SER A 47 -0.02 -9.34 -15.95
N ILE A 48 0.90 -8.99 -15.05
CA ILE A 48 1.58 -7.70 -15.02
C ILE A 48 3.06 -7.90 -15.26
N LYS A 49 3.69 -6.97 -15.98
CA LYS A 49 5.12 -7.01 -16.26
C LYS A 49 5.89 -6.28 -15.17
N ALA A 50 6.75 -6.99 -14.47
CA ALA A 50 7.58 -6.41 -13.44
C ALA A 50 8.71 -5.54 -14.03
N TRP A 51 9.17 -4.58 -13.24
CA TRP A 51 10.41 -3.85 -13.46
C TRP A 51 11.48 -4.37 -12.50
N GLU A 52 12.68 -4.60 -12.96
CA GLU A 52 13.78 -5.11 -12.18
C GLU A 52 15.02 -4.21 -12.38
N HIS A 53 15.23 -3.31 -11.41
CA HIS A 53 16.28 -2.28 -11.40
C HIS A 53 16.26 -1.32 -12.60
N ASP A 54 16.73 -1.76 -13.77
CA ASP A 54 16.92 -0.96 -14.99
C ASP A 54 16.35 -1.60 -16.27
N HIS A 55 15.65 -2.73 -16.14
CA HIS A 55 15.06 -3.46 -17.25
C HIS A 55 13.71 -4.11 -16.89
N TRP A 56 13.00 -4.57 -17.91
CA TRP A 56 11.79 -5.36 -17.72
C TRP A 56 12.13 -6.76 -17.19
N GLY A 57 11.52 -7.13 -16.07
CA GLY A 57 11.63 -8.45 -15.48
C GLY A 57 10.57 -9.41 -15.98
N ASP A 58 10.31 -10.46 -15.17
CA ASP A 58 9.33 -11.50 -15.47
C ASP A 58 7.90 -10.98 -15.39
N ASP A 59 6.99 -11.72 -16.03
CA ASP A 59 5.56 -11.53 -15.84
C ASP A 59 5.14 -12.13 -14.49
N ILE A 60 4.21 -11.47 -13.81
CA ILE A 60 3.61 -11.90 -12.55
C ILE A 60 2.12 -12.10 -12.81
N ASP A 61 1.60 -13.30 -12.51
CA ASP A 61 0.19 -13.61 -12.68
C ASP A 61 -0.69 -12.71 -11.81
N VAL A 62 -1.79 -12.26 -12.36
CA VAL A 62 -2.86 -11.56 -11.64
C VAL A 62 -3.81 -12.60 -11.09
N ASP A 63 -3.95 -12.63 -9.76
CA ASP A 63 -4.85 -13.59 -9.11
C ASP A 63 -6.32 -13.13 -9.19
N LEU A 64 -6.57 -11.79 -9.20
CA LEU A 64 -7.91 -11.23 -9.23
C LEU A 64 -7.92 -9.86 -9.95
N PRO A 65 -8.75 -9.68 -11.00
CA PRO A 65 -8.95 -8.36 -11.59
C PRO A 65 -9.53 -7.36 -10.58
N LEU A 66 -9.05 -6.10 -10.62
CA LEU A 66 -9.50 -5.04 -9.71
C LEU A 66 -11.01 -4.79 -9.78
N ASP A 67 -11.60 -4.97 -10.95
CA ASP A 67 -13.06 -4.81 -11.18
C ASP A 67 -13.90 -5.81 -10.39
N GLU A 68 -13.32 -6.95 -10.04
CA GLU A 68 -13.95 -8.03 -9.26
C GLU A 68 -13.54 -7.99 -7.78
N ALA A 69 -12.47 -7.25 -7.45
CA ALA A 69 -11.93 -7.19 -6.11
C ALA A 69 -12.77 -6.29 -5.18
N ARG A 70 -13.05 -6.78 -3.99
CA ARG A 70 -13.75 -6.03 -2.94
C ARG A 70 -12.81 -5.87 -1.74
N ALA A 71 -12.62 -4.65 -1.24
CA ALA A 71 -11.80 -4.40 -0.06
C ALA A 71 -12.30 -5.17 1.20
N ASP A 72 -13.61 -5.46 1.26
CA ASP A 72 -14.21 -6.22 2.35
C ASP A 72 -13.74 -7.68 2.41
N ASP A 73 -13.28 -8.24 1.28
CA ASP A 73 -12.82 -9.63 1.21
C ASP A 73 -11.39 -9.81 1.75
N PHE A 74 -10.71 -8.73 2.10
CA PHE A 74 -9.33 -8.73 2.58
C PHE A 74 -9.21 -8.12 3.97
N ASP A 75 -8.21 -8.58 4.72
CA ASP A 75 -7.88 -8.06 6.07
C ASP A 75 -6.87 -6.91 6.01
N SER A 76 -6.05 -6.85 4.96
CA SER A 76 -5.03 -5.80 4.76
C SER A 76 -4.65 -5.62 3.30
N LEU A 77 -3.92 -4.53 3.01
CA LEU A 77 -3.46 -4.14 1.68
C LEU A 77 -1.95 -3.90 1.68
N VAL A 78 -1.27 -4.43 0.65
CA VAL A 78 0.12 -4.11 0.34
C VAL A 78 0.19 -3.38 -0.99
N LEU A 79 0.96 -2.30 -1.01
CA LEU A 79 1.23 -1.46 -2.17
C LEU A 79 2.74 -1.49 -2.47
N PRO A 80 3.20 -2.38 -3.35
CA PRO A 80 4.56 -2.34 -3.85
C PRO A 80 4.80 -1.09 -4.70
N GLY A 81 6.03 -0.64 -4.79
CA GLY A 81 6.40 0.55 -5.53
C GLY A 81 6.70 0.27 -7.01
N GLY A 82 7.71 0.96 -7.50
CA GLY A 82 7.98 1.16 -8.92
C GLY A 82 7.32 2.43 -9.43
N VAL A 83 8.08 3.27 -10.13
CA VAL A 83 7.61 4.58 -10.63
C VAL A 83 6.40 4.40 -11.55
N MET A 84 6.54 3.53 -12.56
CA MET A 84 5.49 3.31 -13.58
C MET A 84 4.22 2.68 -12.96
N ASN A 85 4.39 1.71 -12.07
CA ASN A 85 3.28 1.09 -11.35
C ASN A 85 2.48 2.13 -10.57
N SER A 86 3.17 2.91 -9.76
CA SER A 86 2.53 3.88 -8.87
C SER A 86 1.87 5.02 -9.65
N ASP A 87 2.50 5.50 -10.73
CA ASP A 87 1.95 6.54 -11.58
C ASP A 87 0.71 6.08 -12.36
N ARG A 88 0.70 4.85 -12.85
CA ARG A 88 -0.47 4.26 -13.51
C ARG A 88 -1.63 4.03 -12.56
N LEU A 89 -1.35 3.47 -11.36
CA LEU A 89 -2.40 3.19 -10.37
C LEU A 89 -3.06 4.47 -9.83
N ARG A 90 -2.32 5.56 -9.65
CA ARG A 90 -2.91 6.83 -9.19
C ARG A 90 -3.87 7.46 -10.20
N LEU A 91 -3.76 7.13 -11.49
CA LEU A 91 -4.70 7.55 -12.53
C LEU A 91 -5.97 6.68 -12.58
N ASP A 92 -5.93 5.49 -12.02
CA ASP A 92 -7.07 4.58 -11.99
C ASP A 92 -7.96 4.88 -10.77
N LYS A 93 -9.14 5.46 -11.04
CA LYS A 93 -10.09 5.84 -9.98
C LYS A 93 -10.56 4.64 -9.13
N LYS A 94 -10.62 3.43 -9.71
CA LYS A 94 -11.00 2.22 -8.98
C LYS A 94 -9.87 1.79 -8.05
N ALA A 95 -8.60 1.89 -8.48
CA ALA A 95 -7.44 1.62 -7.64
C ALA A 95 -7.38 2.59 -6.44
N VAL A 96 -7.57 3.88 -6.70
CA VAL A 96 -7.61 4.93 -5.65
C VAL A 96 -8.74 4.66 -4.65
N GLU A 97 -9.94 4.33 -5.13
CA GLU A 97 -11.08 4.03 -4.26
C GLU A 97 -10.88 2.73 -3.48
N PHE A 98 -10.28 1.70 -4.11
CA PHE A 98 -9.93 0.45 -3.44
C PHE A 98 -9.00 0.70 -2.24
N VAL A 99 -7.95 1.49 -2.42
CA VAL A 99 -7.05 1.90 -1.32
C VAL A 99 -7.82 2.63 -0.23
N ARG A 100 -8.63 3.64 -0.59
CA ARG A 100 -9.39 4.44 0.37
C ARG A 100 -10.28 3.60 1.28
N LYS A 101 -10.90 2.55 0.76
CA LYS A 101 -11.75 1.64 1.53
C LYS A 101 -11.02 0.93 2.67
N PHE A 102 -9.75 0.58 2.51
CA PHE A 102 -8.96 -0.01 3.60
C PHE A 102 -8.77 0.99 4.75
N PHE A 103 -8.45 2.24 4.43
CA PHE A 103 -8.33 3.30 5.44
C PHE A 103 -9.67 3.56 6.14
N GLU A 104 -10.76 3.67 5.41
CA GLU A 104 -12.12 3.88 5.96
C GLU A 104 -12.55 2.73 6.87
N ALA A 105 -12.12 1.51 6.57
CA ALA A 105 -12.35 0.34 7.40
C ALA A 105 -11.36 0.22 8.58
N GLY A 106 -10.27 1.01 8.59
CA GLY A 106 -9.19 0.92 9.58
C GLY A 106 -8.30 -0.32 9.41
N LYS A 107 -8.30 -0.92 8.22
CA LYS A 107 -7.50 -2.12 7.90
C LYS A 107 -6.05 -1.73 7.66
N PRO A 108 -5.07 -2.54 8.11
CA PRO A 108 -3.66 -2.25 7.88
C PRO A 108 -3.32 -2.07 6.40
N VAL A 109 -2.50 -1.07 6.11
CA VAL A 109 -1.96 -0.80 4.78
C VAL A 109 -0.45 -0.67 4.85
N ALA A 110 0.26 -1.40 4.01
CA ALA A 110 1.71 -1.32 3.90
C ALA A 110 2.12 -0.83 2.51
N ALA A 111 2.90 0.25 2.43
CA ALA A 111 3.31 0.88 1.17
C ALA A 111 4.82 1.14 1.14
N ILE A 112 5.46 0.85 0.03
CA ILE A 112 6.91 1.04 -0.12
C ILE A 112 7.26 1.86 -1.36
N CYS A 113 8.34 2.63 -1.27
CA CYS A 113 9.00 3.34 -2.39
C CYS A 113 8.12 4.43 -2.99
N HIS A 114 7.66 4.29 -4.24
CA HIS A 114 6.78 5.23 -4.94
C HIS A 114 5.29 4.96 -4.71
N ALA A 115 4.92 3.87 -4.05
CA ALA A 115 3.52 3.53 -3.79
C ALA A 115 2.77 4.63 -3.02
N GLN A 116 3.48 5.46 -2.25
CA GLN A 116 2.90 6.57 -1.50
C GLN A 116 2.24 7.63 -2.40
N TRP A 117 2.54 7.71 -3.69
CA TRP A 117 1.77 8.54 -4.63
C TRP A 117 0.30 8.13 -4.67
N LEU A 118 0.03 6.83 -4.58
CA LEU A 118 -1.35 6.34 -4.55
C LEU A 118 -2.05 6.72 -3.24
N LEU A 119 -1.33 6.76 -2.12
CA LEU A 119 -1.85 7.26 -0.83
C LEU A 119 -2.14 8.77 -0.88
N VAL A 120 -1.29 9.55 -1.54
CA VAL A 120 -1.51 10.99 -1.78
C VAL A 120 -2.79 11.19 -2.60
N GLU A 121 -2.96 10.46 -3.71
CA GLU A 121 -4.14 10.54 -4.57
C GLU A 121 -5.42 10.07 -3.86
N ALA A 122 -5.31 9.06 -3.01
CA ALA A 122 -6.42 8.61 -2.17
C ALA A 122 -6.79 9.61 -1.06
N GLY A 123 -5.97 10.64 -0.81
CA GLY A 123 -6.23 11.67 0.20
C GLY A 123 -6.08 11.17 1.64
N VAL A 124 -5.26 10.15 1.88
CA VAL A 124 -5.16 9.47 3.18
C VAL A 124 -3.88 9.75 3.96
N VAL A 125 -3.01 10.65 3.45
CA VAL A 125 -1.72 10.98 4.09
C VAL A 125 -1.79 12.16 5.05
N ARG A 126 -2.85 12.96 5.00
CA ARG A 126 -2.97 14.18 5.84
C ARG A 126 -2.91 13.84 7.33
N GLY A 127 -1.98 14.49 8.03
CA GLY A 127 -1.78 14.32 9.48
C GLY A 127 -1.09 13.02 9.88
N LYS A 128 -0.64 12.20 8.91
CA LYS A 128 0.13 10.98 9.17
C LYS A 128 1.62 11.22 9.05
N THR A 129 2.37 10.55 9.91
CA THR A 129 3.84 10.46 9.78
C THR A 129 4.17 9.27 8.88
N LEU A 130 4.93 9.50 7.80
CA LEU A 130 5.25 8.46 6.84
C LEU A 130 6.61 8.69 6.16
N THR A 131 7.13 7.65 5.54
CA THR A 131 8.32 7.70 4.71
C THR A 131 8.01 7.20 3.29
N SER A 132 8.90 7.47 2.35
CA SER A 132 8.76 7.07 0.94
C SER A 132 10.12 7.07 0.25
N TRP A 133 10.15 6.71 -1.03
CA TRP A 133 11.27 7.11 -1.88
C TRP A 133 11.48 8.63 -1.79
N PRO A 134 12.73 9.12 -1.62
CA PRO A 134 12.99 10.52 -1.25
C PRO A 134 12.40 11.58 -2.17
N SER A 135 12.24 11.27 -3.47
CA SER A 135 11.69 12.24 -4.43
C SER A 135 10.22 12.63 -4.16
N LEU A 136 9.51 11.86 -3.32
CA LEU A 136 8.11 12.11 -2.97
C LEU A 136 7.93 13.02 -1.75
N GLU A 137 9.00 13.46 -1.10
CA GLU A 137 8.93 14.30 0.10
C GLU A 137 8.03 15.52 -0.10
N THR A 138 8.26 16.26 -1.18
CA THR A 138 7.50 17.48 -1.48
C THR A 138 6.01 17.17 -1.74
N ASP A 139 5.70 16.10 -2.46
CA ASP A 139 4.31 15.71 -2.74
C ASP A 139 3.56 15.34 -1.47
N ILE A 140 4.20 14.56 -0.60
CA ILE A 140 3.63 14.13 0.68
C ILE A 140 3.40 15.33 1.61
N ARG A 141 4.37 16.24 1.74
CA ARG A 141 4.25 17.44 2.55
C ARG A 141 3.13 18.36 2.03
N ASN A 142 3.04 18.55 0.72
CA ASN A 142 1.96 19.34 0.09
C ASN A 142 0.58 18.71 0.30
N ALA A 143 0.51 17.38 0.38
CA ALA A 143 -0.72 16.66 0.72
C ALA A 143 -1.06 16.69 2.23
N GLY A 144 -0.19 17.28 3.06
CA GLY A 144 -0.39 17.45 4.50
C GLY A 144 0.13 16.29 5.35
N GLY A 145 0.98 15.41 4.80
CA GLY A 145 1.69 14.39 5.53
C GLY A 145 2.97 14.91 6.19
N ASP A 146 3.39 14.30 7.28
CA ASP A 146 4.68 14.54 7.93
C ASP A 146 5.70 13.52 7.43
N TRP A 147 6.47 13.92 6.41
CA TRP A 147 7.49 13.05 5.81
C TRP A 147 8.77 13.01 6.64
N VAL A 148 9.27 11.79 6.90
CA VAL A 148 10.52 11.54 7.61
C VAL A 148 11.39 10.53 6.85
N ASP A 149 12.70 10.73 6.84
CA ASP A 149 13.65 9.80 6.22
C ASP A 149 14.03 8.69 7.21
N ARG A 150 13.24 7.61 7.23
CA ARG A 150 13.48 6.41 8.05
C ARG A 150 13.26 5.15 7.22
N GLU A 151 13.96 4.06 7.58
CA GLU A 151 13.82 2.77 6.89
C GLU A 151 12.40 2.21 6.95
N VAL A 152 11.70 2.41 8.07
CA VAL A 152 10.31 2.05 8.27
C VAL A 152 9.63 3.02 9.22
N VAL A 153 8.40 3.39 8.91
CA VAL A 153 7.52 4.20 9.77
C VAL A 153 6.19 3.47 9.91
N VAL A 154 5.69 3.43 11.13
CA VAL A 154 4.36 2.92 11.47
C VAL A 154 3.54 4.05 12.07
N ASP A 155 2.36 4.28 11.53
CA ASP A 155 1.40 5.27 12.00
C ASP A 155 -0.02 4.69 11.94
N GLU A 156 -0.49 4.19 13.07
CA GLU A 156 -1.86 3.69 13.25
C GLU A 156 -2.34 2.75 12.12
N GLY A 157 -1.62 1.65 11.88
CA GLY A 157 -1.95 0.66 10.85
C GLY A 157 -1.38 0.97 9.45
N LEU A 158 -0.80 2.14 9.24
CA LEU A 158 -0.05 2.45 8.03
C LEU A 158 1.43 2.15 8.24
N VAL A 159 1.98 1.22 7.46
CA VAL A 159 3.42 0.91 7.42
C VAL A 159 4.01 1.47 6.14
N THR A 160 5.07 2.26 6.25
CA THR A 160 5.74 2.81 5.06
C THR A 160 7.24 2.57 5.09
N SER A 161 7.85 2.37 3.91
CA SER A 161 9.30 2.24 3.70
C SER A 161 9.74 2.93 2.42
N ARG A 162 11.07 3.07 2.23
CA ARG A 162 11.63 3.91 1.16
C ARG A 162 12.01 3.14 -0.10
N LYS A 163 12.60 1.96 0.05
CA LYS A 163 13.32 1.27 -1.03
C LYS A 163 13.58 -0.20 -0.70
N PRO A 164 14.02 -1.02 -1.67
CA PRO A 164 14.27 -2.45 -1.49
C PRO A 164 15.17 -2.81 -0.30
N ASN A 165 16.17 -1.99 0.01
CA ASN A 165 17.06 -2.24 1.14
C ASN A 165 16.33 -2.23 2.51
N ASP A 166 15.18 -1.59 2.58
CA ASP A 166 14.37 -1.47 3.79
C ASP A 166 13.39 -2.66 3.97
N LEU A 167 13.30 -3.57 3.00
CA LEU A 167 12.35 -4.71 3.01
C LEU A 167 12.40 -5.56 4.29
N PRO A 168 13.56 -5.85 4.91
CA PRO A 168 13.57 -6.61 6.15
C PRO A 168 12.80 -5.94 7.29
N ALA A 169 12.94 -4.63 7.46
CA ALA A 169 12.21 -3.86 8.46
C ALA A 169 10.73 -3.69 8.08
N PHE A 170 10.47 -3.40 6.79
CA PHE A 170 9.14 -3.29 6.23
C PHE A 170 8.31 -4.56 6.43
N ASN A 171 8.83 -5.72 6.02
CA ASN A 171 8.12 -7.00 6.13
C ASN A 171 7.80 -7.34 7.59
N ARG A 172 8.74 -7.11 8.50
CA ARG A 172 8.52 -7.36 9.93
C ARG A 172 7.39 -6.50 10.49
N LYS A 173 7.40 -5.18 10.19
CA LYS A 173 6.37 -4.26 10.68
C LYS A 173 5.02 -4.46 9.99
N MET A 174 5.01 -4.80 8.70
CA MET A 174 3.79 -5.15 7.98
C MET A 174 3.08 -6.36 8.63
N ILE A 175 3.83 -7.44 8.94
CA ILE A 175 3.28 -8.63 9.58
C ILE A 175 2.75 -8.30 10.99
N GLU A 176 3.46 -7.45 11.75
CA GLU A 176 3.07 -7.00 13.07
C GLU A 176 1.71 -6.28 13.02
N GLU A 177 1.56 -5.24 12.17
CA GLU A 177 0.32 -4.47 12.04
C GLU A 177 -0.85 -5.32 11.52
N ILE A 178 -0.61 -6.24 10.57
CA ILE A 178 -1.64 -7.18 10.10
C ILE A 178 -2.12 -8.09 11.22
N GLY A 179 -1.22 -8.50 12.10
CA GLY A 179 -1.55 -9.30 13.28
C GLY A 179 -2.39 -8.54 14.31
N GLU A 180 -2.14 -7.25 14.49
CA GLU A 180 -2.93 -6.38 15.35
C GLU A 180 -4.34 -6.15 14.82
N GLY A 181 -4.53 -6.08 13.50
CA GLY A 181 -5.82 -6.01 12.84
C GLY A 181 -6.35 -4.58 12.67
N ILE A 182 -7.59 -4.30 13.09
CA ILE A 182 -8.27 -3.01 12.85
C ILE A 182 -7.72 -1.90 13.74
N HIS A 183 -7.33 -0.77 13.12
CA HIS A 183 -6.82 0.42 13.78
C HIS A 183 -7.87 1.55 13.78
N ALA A 184 -8.41 1.86 14.96
CA ALA A 184 -9.47 2.87 15.09
C ALA A 184 -9.00 4.29 14.71
N GLY A 185 -7.73 4.62 14.97
CA GLY A 185 -7.14 5.91 14.63
C GLY A 185 -7.02 6.12 13.12
N GLN A 186 -6.61 5.10 12.37
CA GLN A 186 -6.58 5.13 10.89
C GLN A 186 -7.97 5.44 10.32
N ARG A 187 -9.02 4.81 10.86
CA ARG A 187 -10.40 5.02 10.47
C ARG A 187 -10.89 6.44 10.75
N ALA A 188 -10.49 7.02 11.86
CA ALA A 188 -10.86 8.39 12.25
C ALA A 188 -10.20 9.43 11.31
N SER A 189 -8.92 9.26 10.97
CA SER A 189 -8.17 10.12 10.05
C SER A 189 -8.79 10.13 8.65
N ALA A 190 -9.16 8.98 8.11
CA ALA A 190 -9.78 8.86 6.78
C ALA A 190 -11.14 9.56 6.69
N ARG A 191 -11.93 9.55 7.75
CA ARG A 191 -13.24 10.25 7.81
C ARG A 191 -13.07 11.77 7.88
N SER A 192 -12.11 12.26 8.63
CA SER A 192 -11.80 13.69 8.76
C SER A 192 -11.43 14.32 7.41
N THR A 193 -10.73 13.60 6.55
CA THR A 193 -10.30 14.07 5.23
C THR A 193 -11.49 14.22 4.25
N ARG A 194 -12.51 13.39 4.35
CA ARG A 194 -13.73 13.51 3.52
C ARG A 194 -14.51 14.80 3.80
N PHE A 195 -14.63 15.21 5.05
CA PHE A 195 -15.36 16.44 5.40
C PHE A 195 -14.66 17.71 4.93
N ALA A 196 -13.33 17.71 4.88
CA ALA A 196 -12.55 18.85 4.39
C ALA A 196 -12.62 19.04 2.86
N GLY A 197 -12.93 17.99 2.09
CA GLY A 197 -13.03 18.03 0.62
C GLY A 197 -14.41 18.50 0.10
N THR A 198 -15.48 18.25 0.84
CA THR A 198 -16.85 18.61 0.41
C THR A 198 -17.16 20.11 0.49
N ASP A 199 -16.38 20.89 1.26
CA ASP A 199 -16.55 22.33 1.36
C ASP A 199 -15.94 23.13 0.18
N LEU A 200 -15.16 22.48 -0.68
CA LEU A 200 -14.53 23.10 -1.86
C LEU A 200 -15.36 22.95 -3.16
N GLU A 201 -16.29 22.01 -3.22
CA GLU A 201 -17.19 21.83 -4.39
C GLU A 201 -18.47 22.71 -4.32
N ALA A 202 -18.68 23.45 -3.23
CA ALA A 202 -19.86 24.30 -3.01
C ALA A 202 -19.58 25.82 -3.17
N ARG A 203 -18.46 26.18 -3.86
CA ARG A 203 -18.18 27.61 -4.14
C ARG A 203 -17.94 27.87 -5.62
#